data_90ec6dcbcefa4a162124a8e60b799b05
#
_entry.id   90ec6dcbcefa4a162124a8e60b799b05
#
_cell.length_a   1.000
_cell.length_b   1.000
_cell.length_c   1.000
_cell.angle_alpha   90.00
_cell.angle_beta   90.00
_cell.angle_gamma   90.00
#
_symmetry.space_group_name_H-M   'P 1'
#
loop_
_entity.id
_entity.type
_entity.pdbx_description
1 polymer ?
#
loop_
_entity_poly.entity_id
_entity_poly.type
_entity_poly.pdbx_seq_one_letter_code
_entity_poly.pdbx_strand_id
1 'polypeptide(L)'
;LINIDDNFNVKSENISFLKLKNIIQSNEKSVLEDNYKNILETNNFIYLIDLKEFKSKNLVITDKNLNKYFSNEAVMDLGKNQIAAKDIQVYFSENGDFGKHARLKGNSMISNENSTIIKKGIFTTCKQNESCPPWTIKSKEIEHDKINKNIIYKNAWLSFYDKPILYFPKFFHPDPTIKRQSGFLIPSILSSTNSGNSFNIPYFNVIADNKDFTLSPRIFFNNDFLIQNEYRQVEKSLDHITDFSFKKLDNSSKSHFFSNTKIFFDTSFENSDVEINLEKTSNDTYLKSENIKTALDNSQSVLNSYLNYSVNNDDLDFFAEVAAYEDLSQAKNSDKYQFILPSFSFSKLLD
;
A
#
# COMPACT_ATOMS: atom_id res chain seq x y z
N LEU A 1 13.91 -4.22 40.36
CA LEU A 1 13.73 -5.02 39.15
C LEU A 1 13.67 -6.49 39.57
N ILE A 2 12.59 -7.15 39.22
CA ILE A 2 12.41 -8.58 39.52
C ILE A 2 12.22 -9.26 38.18
N ASN A 3 12.97 -10.32 37.90
CA ASN A 3 12.75 -11.18 36.74
C ASN A 3 11.69 -12.23 37.11
N ILE A 4 10.65 -12.35 36.32
CA ILE A 4 9.59 -13.32 36.52
C ILE A 4 9.66 -14.34 35.36
N ASP A 5 10.09 -15.57 35.75
CA ASP A 5 10.04 -16.77 34.90
C ASP A 5 10.71 -16.58 33.53
N ASP A 6 11.81 -15.82 33.48
CA ASP A 6 12.54 -15.42 32.25
C ASP A 6 11.70 -14.76 31.16
N ASN A 7 10.42 -14.45 31.44
CA ASN A 7 9.50 -13.84 30.45
C ASN A 7 9.35 -12.35 30.65
N PHE A 8 9.45 -11.83 31.88
CA PHE A 8 9.25 -10.42 32.17
C PHE A 8 10.29 -9.87 33.15
N ASN A 9 10.78 -8.68 32.82
CA ASN A 9 11.46 -7.82 33.79
C ASN A 9 10.43 -6.85 34.38
N VAL A 10 10.18 -6.94 35.69
CA VAL A 10 9.11 -6.20 36.38
C VAL A 10 9.69 -5.11 37.25
N LYS A 11 9.15 -3.90 37.14
CA LYS A 11 9.33 -2.76 38.03
C LYS A 11 7.98 -2.36 38.60
N SER A 12 7.80 -2.47 39.91
CA SER A 12 6.58 -2.10 40.63
C SER A 12 6.92 -1.55 42.01
N GLU A 13 6.04 -0.75 42.58
CA GLU A 13 6.20 -0.21 43.95
C GLU A 13 5.97 -1.27 44.98
N ASN A 14 5.06 -2.21 44.72
CA ASN A 14 4.76 -3.32 45.66
C ASN A 14 4.43 -4.61 44.89
N ILE A 15 5.21 -5.66 45.14
CA ILE A 15 4.99 -6.99 44.55
C ILE A 15 4.88 -8.00 45.70
N SER A 16 3.84 -8.81 45.67
CA SER A 16 3.63 -9.91 46.62
C SER A 16 3.74 -11.27 45.92
N PHE A 17 4.43 -12.20 46.57
CA PHE A 17 4.50 -13.59 46.16
C PHE A 17 3.73 -14.48 47.10
N LEU A 18 2.65 -15.08 46.67
CA LEU A 18 1.83 -16.02 47.41
C LEU A 18 2.35 -17.44 47.19
N LYS A 19 3.35 -17.83 48.00
CA LYS A 19 4.11 -19.09 47.86
C LYS A 19 3.22 -20.35 47.81
N LEU A 20 2.18 -20.43 48.63
CA LEU A 20 1.27 -21.60 48.65
C LEU A 20 0.42 -21.76 47.37
N LYS A 21 0.27 -20.69 46.61
CA LYS A 21 -0.57 -20.64 45.37
C LYS A 21 0.26 -20.47 44.14
N ASN A 22 1.56 -20.34 44.24
CA ASN A 22 2.46 -19.98 43.12
C ASN A 22 1.98 -18.77 42.31
N ILE A 23 1.56 -17.69 43.02
CA ILE A 23 1.02 -16.46 42.39
C ILE A 23 1.93 -15.29 42.73
N ILE A 24 2.31 -14.54 41.68
CA ILE A 24 2.92 -13.21 41.79
C ILE A 24 1.87 -12.17 41.43
N GLN A 25 1.70 -11.16 42.28
CA GLN A 25 0.71 -10.11 42.04
C GLN A 25 1.17 -8.75 42.50
N SER A 26 0.62 -7.71 41.90
CA SER A 26 0.70 -6.34 42.36
C SER A 26 -0.65 -5.63 42.13
N ASN A 27 -1.02 -4.78 43.09
CA ASN A 27 -2.16 -3.89 42.98
C ASN A 27 -1.74 -2.42 42.75
N GLU A 28 -0.46 -2.21 42.47
CA GLU A 28 0.14 -0.89 42.27
C GLU A 28 0.61 -0.76 40.81
N LYS A 29 0.89 0.49 40.44
CA LYS A 29 1.42 0.78 39.08
C LYS A 29 2.67 -0.05 38.83
N SER A 30 2.62 -0.84 37.80
CA SER A 30 3.68 -1.78 37.41
C SER A 30 4.05 -1.57 35.95
N VAL A 31 5.33 -1.65 35.65
CA VAL A 31 5.90 -1.64 34.32
C VAL A 31 6.63 -2.95 34.10
N LEU A 32 6.27 -3.67 33.06
CA LEU A 32 6.88 -4.93 32.69
C LEU A 32 7.49 -4.79 31.29
N GLU A 33 8.65 -5.37 31.10
CA GLU A 33 9.28 -5.49 29.77
C GLU A 33 9.34 -6.97 29.43
N ASP A 34 8.80 -7.35 28.27
CA ASP A 34 8.85 -8.72 27.78
C ASP A 34 10.12 -8.99 26.95
N ASN A 35 10.34 -10.26 26.58
CA ASN A 35 11.49 -10.69 25.80
C ASN A 35 11.54 -10.09 24.37
N TYR A 36 10.42 -9.57 23.86
CA TYR A 36 10.31 -8.90 22.56
C TYR A 36 10.53 -7.40 22.66
N LYS A 37 10.86 -6.89 23.88
CA LYS A 37 11.01 -5.47 24.20
C LYS A 37 9.71 -4.66 24.11
N ASN A 38 8.57 -5.31 24.28
CA ASN A 38 7.34 -4.60 24.50
C ASN A 38 7.28 -4.12 25.95
N ILE A 39 6.78 -2.90 26.14
CA ILE A 39 6.59 -2.31 27.46
C ILE A 39 5.10 -2.44 27.80
N LEU A 40 4.83 -3.12 28.93
CA LEU A 40 3.49 -3.30 29.48
C LEU A 40 3.34 -2.45 30.72
N GLU A 41 2.38 -1.53 30.72
CA GLU A 41 2.03 -0.69 31.86
C GLU A 41 0.66 -1.09 32.40
N THR A 42 0.53 -1.30 33.70
CA THR A 42 -0.73 -1.67 34.34
C THR A 42 -0.81 -1.17 35.76
N ASN A 43 -2.04 -1.00 36.27
CA ASN A 43 -2.27 -0.65 37.67
C ASN A 43 -2.44 -1.87 38.59
N ASN A 44 -2.66 -3.05 38.01
CA ASN A 44 -2.66 -4.31 38.75
C ASN A 44 -2.37 -5.48 37.83
N PHE A 45 -1.74 -6.50 38.34
CA PHE A 45 -1.58 -7.76 37.64
C PHE A 45 -1.57 -8.96 38.58
N ILE A 46 -1.90 -10.10 38.01
CA ILE A 46 -1.78 -11.42 38.64
C ILE A 46 -1.06 -12.34 37.65
N TYR A 47 0.04 -12.94 38.08
CA TYR A 47 0.74 -13.95 37.28
C TYR A 47 0.65 -15.30 37.99
N LEU A 48 0.06 -16.28 37.33
CA LEU A 48 -0.11 -17.66 37.76
C LEU A 48 1.07 -18.47 37.22
N ILE A 49 2.07 -18.76 38.03
CA ILE A 49 3.34 -19.38 37.61
C ILE A 49 3.09 -20.76 36.99
N ASP A 50 2.29 -21.60 37.61
CA ASP A 50 2.04 -22.99 37.17
C ASP A 50 1.34 -23.04 35.82
N LEU A 51 0.48 -22.05 35.51
CA LEU A 51 -0.29 -21.94 34.28
C LEU A 51 0.42 -21.08 33.24
N LYS A 52 1.47 -20.37 33.60
CA LYS A 52 2.13 -19.33 32.80
C LYS A 52 1.13 -18.28 32.27
N GLU A 53 0.17 -17.91 33.12
CA GLU A 53 -0.95 -17.04 32.74
C GLU A 53 -0.81 -15.68 33.43
N PHE A 54 -0.73 -14.61 32.65
CA PHE A 54 -0.70 -13.23 33.13
C PHE A 54 -2.07 -12.59 32.92
N LYS A 55 -2.62 -12.03 34.00
CA LYS A 55 -3.93 -11.32 34.00
C LYS A 55 -3.73 -9.89 34.45
N SER A 56 -4.37 -8.96 33.75
CA SER A 56 -4.25 -7.54 34.08
C SER A 56 -5.55 -6.78 33.76
N LYS A 57 -5.75 -5.68 34.51
CA LYS A 57 -6.77 -4.66 34.19
C LYS A 57 -6.10 -3.35 33.82
N ASN A 58 -6.75 -2.60 32.90
CA ASN A 58 -6.23 -1.34 32.39
C ASN A 58 -4.78 -1.47 31.87
N LEU A 59 -4.58 -2.48 31.01
CA LEU A 59 -3.27 -2.76 30.42
C LEU A 59 -3.02 -1.85 29.22
N VAL A 60 -1.83 -1.24 29.20
CA VAL A 60 -1.27 -0.54 28.04
C VAL A 60 -0.03 -1.28 27.58
N ILE A 61 0.00 -1.69 26.34
CA ILE A 61 1.19 -2.29 25.72
C ILE A 61 1.73 -1.30 24.70
N THR A 62 3.01 -0.99 24.80
CA THR A 62 3.75 -0.26 23.76
C THR A 62 4.71 -1.24 23.10
N ASP A 63 4.53 -1.50 21.80
CA ASP A 63 5.40 -2.40 21.05
C ASP A 63 6.68 -1.69 20.57
N LYS A 64 7.61 -2.47 20.00
CA LYS A 64 8.89 -1.97 19.45
C LYS A 64 8.73 -0.92 18.34
N ASN A 65 7.56 -0.89 17.66
CA ASN A 65 7.25 0.06 16.62
C ASN A 65 6.51 1.30 17.16
N LEU A 66 6.42 1.42 18.49
CA LEU A 66 5.71 2.50 19.20
C LEU A 66 4.20 2.50 18.99
N ASN A 67 3.60 1.40 18.55
CA ASN A 67 2.15 1.24 18.56
C ASN A 67 1.69 1.05 20.01
N LYS A 68 0.55 1.67 20.37
CA LYS A 68 -0.01 1.57 21.72
C LYS A 68 -1.34 0.81 21.71
N TYR A 69 -1.41 -0.22 22.51
CA TYR A 69 -2.59 -1.07 22.70
C TYR A 69 -3.15 -0.87 24.09
N PHE A 70 -4.38 -0.44 24.20
CA PHE A 70 -5.10 -0.25 25.45
C PHE A 70 -6.15 -1.33 25.59
N SER A 71 -6.34 -1.88 26.78
CA SER A 71 -7.40 -2.83 27.09
C SER A 71 -7.89 -2.66 28.54
N ASN A 72 -9.19 -2.83 28.77
CA ASN A 72 -9.74 -2.83 30.12
C ASN A 72 -9.39 -4.10 30.88
N GLU A 73 -9.41 -5.24 30.21
CA GLU A 73 -9.02 -6.54 30.76
C GLU A 73 -8.19 -7.28 29.73
N ALA A 74 -7.12 -7.92 30.16
CA ALA A 74 -6.29 -8.78 29.33
C ALA A 74 -5.86 -10.03 30.08
N VAL A 75 -5.79 -11.14 29.35
CA VAL A 75 -5.25 -12.42 29.78
C VAL A 75 -4.25 -12.87 28.73
N MET A 76 -3.03 -13.16 29.14
CA MET A 76 -1.97 -13.69 28.28
C MET A 76 -1.60 -15.08 28.76
N ASP A 77 -1.75 -16.08 27.90
CA ASP A 77 -1.23 -17.44 28.09
C ASP A 77 0.14 -17.52 27.42
N LEU A 78 1.20 -17.42 28.24
CA LEU A 78 2.57 -17.43 27.75
C LEU A 78 3.02 -18.82 27.28
N GLY A 79 2.37 -19.87 27.79
CA GLY A 79 2.65 -21.26 27.38
C GLY A 79 2.13 -21.55 25.97
N LYS A 80 1.04 -20.89 25.55
CA LYS A 80 0.43 -21.04 24.23
C LYS A 80 0.65 -19.83 23.32
N ASN A 81 1.37 -18.82 23.79
CA ASN A 81 1.56 -17.55 23.08
C ASN A 81 0.24 -16.92 22.59
N GLN A 82 -0.75 -16.87 23.51
CA GLN A 82 -2.09 -16.36 23.23
C GLN A 82 -2.44 -15.16 24.10
N ILE A 83 -3.13 -14.20 23.53
CA ILE A 83 -3.63 -13.01 24.23
C ILE A 83 -5.13 -12.90 23.97
N ALA A 84 -5.90 -12.74 25.03
CA ALA A 84 -7.31 -12.36 24.98
C ALA A 84 -7.50 -11.04 25.71
N ALA A 85 -8.22 -10.09 25.08
CA ALA A 85 -8.45 -8.77 25.68
C ALA A 85 -9.86 -8.26 25.39
N LYS A 86 -10.36 -7.37 26.27
CA LYS A 86 -11.66 -6.70 26.14
C LYS A 86 -11.48 -5.19 26.04
N ASP A 87 -12.41 -4.55 25.34
CA ASP A 87 -12.51 -3.10 25.15
C ASP A 87 -11.18 -2.51 24.66
N ILE A 88 -10.71 -3.04 23.54
CA ILE A 88 -9.42 -2.68 23.00
C ILE A 88 -9.47 -1.36 22.22
N GLN A 89 -8.39 -0.59 22.35
CA GLN A 89 -8.10 0.55 21.51
C GLN A 89 -6.63 0.46 21.07
N VAL A 90 -6.38 0.59 19.79
CA VAL A 90 -5.04 0.56 19.20
C VAL A 90 -4.78 1.90 18.53
N TYR A 91 -3.65 2.51 18.88
CA TYR A 91 -3.13 3.70 18.20
C TYR A 91 -1.82 3.30 17.52
N PHE A 92 -1.83 3.35 16.21
CA PHE A 92 -0.65 3.05 15.43
C PHE A 92 0.32 4.23 15.46
N SER A 93 1.61 3.93 15.40
CA SER A 93 2.67 4.94 15.35
C SER A 93 2.52 5.82 14.10
N GLU A 94 2.74 7.14 14.23
CA GLU A 94 2.65 8.07 13.11
C GLU A 94 3.67 7.80 12.00
N ASN A 95 4.79 7.19 12.36
CA ASN A 95 5.84 6.76 11.44
C ASN A 95 5.68 5.30 10.99
N GLY A 96 4.59 4.65 11.38
CA GLY A 96 4.31 3.26 11.06
C GLY A 96 3.61 3.08 9.71
N ASP A 97 3.52 1.84 9.28
CA ASP A 97 3.01 1.41 7.97
C ASP A 97 1.52 1.72 7.76
N PHE A 98 0.74 1.90 8.84
CA PHE A 98 -0.70 2.21 8.79
C PHE A 98 -1.02 3.69 8.49
N GLY A 99 0.01 4.54 8.37
CA GLY A 99 -0.13 5.97 8.12
C GLY A 99 -0.47 6.78 9.37
N LYS A 100 -0.41 8.10 9.23
CA LYS A 100 -0.66 9.03 10.34
C LYS A 100 -2.09 8.88 10.87
N HIS A 101 -2.23 8.91 12.20
CA HIS A 101 -3.51 8.89 12.93
C HIS A 101 -4.33 7.60 12.81
N ALA A 102 -3.76 6.51 12.27
CA ALA A 102 -4.45 5.23 12.21
C ALA A 102 -4.81 4.72 13.61
N ARG A 103 -6.06 4.33 13.78
CA ARG A 103 -6.55 3.79 15.04
C ARG A 103 -7.64 2.74 14.82
N LEU A 104 -7.70 1.81 15.75
CA LEU A 104 -8.66 0.73 15.75
C LEU A 104 -9.27 0.61 17.14
N LYS A 105 -10.58 0.39 17.23
CA LYS A 105 -11.29 0.02 18.45
C LYS A 105 -12.00 -1.30 18.24
N GLY A 106 -12.14 -2.08 19.29
CA GLY A 106 -12.88 -3.35 19.27
C GLY A 106 -13.39 -3.76 20.64
N ASN A 107 -14.47 -4.54 20.65
CA ASN A 107 -15.06 -5.02 21.89
C ASN A 107 -14.24 -6.14 22.55
N SER A 108 -13.67 -7.01 21.73
CA SER A 108 -12.77 -8.09 22.20
C SER A 108 -11.75 -8.44 21.14
N MET A 109 -10.62 -8.95 21.60
CA MET A 109 -9.52 -9.42 20.77
C MET A 109 -9.06 -10.79 21.26
N ILE A 110 -8.73 -11.65 20.32
CA ILE A 110 -7.97 -12.88 20.55
C ILE A 110 -6.82 -12.86 19.55
N SER A 111 -5.60 -13.01 20.04
CA SER A 111 -4.39 -13.03 19.22
C SER A 111 -3.57 -14.26 19.57
N ASN A 112 -3.03 -14.91 18.54
CA ASN A 112 -2.04 -15.99 18.64
C ASN A 112 -0.93 -15.76 17.60
N GLU A 113 -0.05 -16.72 17.42
CA GLU A 113 1.06 -16.64 16.47
C GLU A 113 0.57 -16.45 15.02
N ASN A 114 -0.55 -17.07 14.64
CA ASN A 114 -1.04 -17.12 13.26
C ASN A 114 -2.01 -16.01 12.90
N SER A 115 -2.81 -15.55 13.88
CA SER A 115 -3.86 -14.57 13.62
C SER A 115 -4.20 -13.70 14.84
N THR A 116 -4.77 -12.52 14.55
CA THR A 116 -5.43 -11.66 15.54
C THR A 116 -6.85 -11.41 15.07
N ILE A 117 -7.84 -11.78 15.89
CA ILE A 117 -9.26 -11.62 15.60
C ILE A 117 -9.85 -10.58 16.55
N ILE A 118 -10.48 -9.56 16.00
CA ILE A 118 -11.11 -8.46 16.71
C ILE A 118 -12.61 -8.46 16.39
N LYS A 119 -13.44 -8.50 17.42
CA LYS A 119 -14.89 -8.43 17.28
C LYS A 119 -15.41 -7.00 17.41
N LYS A 120 -16.41 -6.66 16.59
CA LYS A 120 -17.02 -5.31 16.53
C LYS A 120 -15.95 -4.23 16.34
N GLY A 121 -15.08 -4.46 15.35
CA GLY A 121 -13.95 -3.56 15.06
C GLY A 121 -14.39 -2.28 14.34
N ILE A 122 -13.80 -1.16 14.71
CA ILE A 122 -13.94 0.14 14.04
C ILE A 122 -12.55 0.65 13.72
N PHE A 123 -12.27 0.86 12.45
CA PHE A 123 -10.98 1.38 11.95
C PHE A 123 -11.16 2.73 11.27
N THR A 124 -10.19 3.63 11.46
CA THR A 124 -10.10 4.92 10.75
C THR A 124 -8.65 5.44 10.76
N THR A 125 -8.32 6.31 9.81
CA THR A 125 -7.06 7.08 9.78
C THR A 125 -7.29 8.59 9.93
N CYS A 126 -8.50 9.01 10.33
CA CYS A 126 -8.83 10.42 10.56
C CYS A 126 -8.13 10.97 11.81
N LYS A 127 -7.89 12.29 11.86
CA LYS A 127 -7.25 12.96 13.00
C LYS A 127 -7.95 12.65 14.32
N GLN A 128 -7.18 12.52 15.41
CA GLN A 128 -7.69 12.14 16.74
C GLN A 128 -8.59 13.22 17.36
N ASN A 129 -8.38 14.49 17.00
CA ASN A 129 -9.12 15.63 17.56
C ASN A 129 -10.54 15.80 17.01
N GLU A 130 -10.93 14.99 16.04
CA GLU A 130 -12.27 15.02 15.46
C GLU A 130 -13.18 14.07 16.24
N SER A 131 -14.22 14.61 16.87
CA SER A 131 -15.22 13.84 17.64
C SER A 131 -15.99 12.84 16.78
N CYS A 132 -16.17 13.14 15.50
CA CYS A 132 -16.75 12.28 14.49
C CYS A 132 -15.79 12.17 13.29
N PRO A 133 -15.08 11.05 13.12
CA PRO A 133 -14.18 10.89 11.99
C PRO A 133 -14.96 10.95 10.67
N PRO A 134 -14.46 11.67 9.65
CA PRO A 134 -15.09 11.76 8.34
C PRO A 134 -15.42 10.40 7.73
N TRP A 135 -14.58 9.38 7.97
CA TRP A 135 -14.86 8.02 7.53
C TRP A 135 -14.43 6.97 8.55
N THR A 136 -15.18 5.87 8.59
CA THR A 136 -14.88 4.70 9.42
C THR A 136 -15.23 3.42 8.68
N ILE A 137 -14.47 2.35 8.93
CA ILE A 137 -14.87 0.99 8.59
C ILE A 137 -15.33 0.31 9.87
N LYS A 138 -16.64 0.01 9.95
CA LYS A 138 -17.26 -0.72 11.07
C LYS A 138 -17.47 -2.17 10.64
N SER A 139 -16.84 -3.13 11.31
CA SER A 139 -16.91 -4.55 10.94
C SER A 139 -17.36 -5.40 12.11
N LYS A 140 -18.14 -6.45 11.82
CA LYS A 140 -18.48 -7.47 12.83
C LYS A 140 -17.25 -8.21 13.32
N GLU A 141 -16.31 -8.46 12.40
CA GLU A 141 -15.04 -9.13 12.69
C GLU A 141 -13.94 -8.57 11.79
N ILE A 142 -12.79 -8.27 12.39
CA ILE A 142 -11.55 -7.94 11.69
C ILE A 142 -10.55 -9.03 12.06
N GLU A 143 -9.98 -9.68 11.05
CA GLU A 143 -8.99 -10.73 11.20
C GLU A 143 -7.68 -10.29 10.54
N HIS A 144 -6.61 -10.21 11.31
CA HIS A 144 -5.27 -10.06 10.78
C HIS A 144 -4.65 -11.45 10.64
N ASP A 145 -4.61 -11.97 9.43
CA ASP A 145 -3.92 -13.21 9.07
C ASP A 145 -2.41 -12.90 8.96
N LYS A 146 -1.66 -13.31 9.97
CA LYS A 146 -0.21 -13.03 10.08
C LYS A 146 0.62 -13.91 9.13
N ILE A 147 0.08 -15.07 8.73
CA ILE A 147 0.75 -16.00 7.81
C ILE A 147 0.68 -15.45 6.40
N ASN A 148 -0.54 -15.15 5.92
CA ASN A 148 -0.77 -14.62 4.57
C ASN A 148 -0.62 -13.10 4.52
N LYS A 149 -0.37 -12.46 5.67
CA LYS A 149 -0.20 -11.01 5.83
C LYS A 149 -1.36 -10.20 5.22
N ASN A 150 -2.58 -10.58 5.55
CA ASN A 150 -3.81 -9.95 5.10
C ASN A 150 -4.63 -9.45 6.28
N ILE A 151 -5.30 -8.31 6.09
CA ILE A 151 -6.35 -7.85 7.01
C ILE A 151 -7.70 -8.09 6.34
N ILE A 152 -8.50 -8.95 6.95
CA ILE A 152 -9.78 -9.43 6.42
C ILE A 152 -10.90 -8.84 7.26
N TYR A 153 -11.87 -8.22 6.62
CA TYR A 153 -13.06 -7.65 7.24
C TYR A 153 -14.28 -8.48 6.86
N LYS A 154 -15.06 -8.89 7.86
CA LYS A 154 -16.30 -9.67 7.67
C LYS A 154 -17.49 -8.84 8.13
N ASN A 155 -18.50 -8.72 7.27
CA ASN A 155 -19.69 -7.90 7.48
C ASN A 155 -19.32 -6.45 7.83
N ALA A 156 -18.66 -5.78 6.90
CA ALA A 156 -18.12 -4.44 7.07
C ALA A 156 -18.99 -3.38 6.41
N TRP A 157 -19.12 -2.25 7.07
CA TRP A 157 -19.75 -1.04 6.56
C TRP A 157 -18.72 0.07 6.46
N LEU A 158 -18.58 0.64 5.29
CA LEU A 158 -17.92 1.93 5.12
C LEU A 158 -18.94 3.00 5.50
N SER A 159 -18.63 3.79 6.52
CA SER A 159 -19.46 4.89 6.99
C SER A 159 -18.76 6.23 6.76
N PHE A 160 -19.54 7.24 6.39
CA PHE A 160 -19.09 8.62 6.23
C PHE A 160 -19.92 9.52 7.17
N TYR A 161 -19.25 10.23 8.08
CA TYR A 161 -19.90 10.95 9.19
C TYR A 161 -20.97 10.09 9.87
N ASP A 162 -20.59 8.87 10.30
CA ASP A 162 -21.44 7.84 10.92
C ASP A 162 -22.60 7.28 10.08
N LYS A 163 -22.82 7.78 8.87
CA LYS A 163 -23.83 7.23 7.96
C LYS A 163 -23.23 6.08 7.15
N PRO A 164 -23.79 4.86 7.22
CA PRO A 164 -23.32 3.73 6.42
C PRO A 164 -23.64 3.97 4.95
N ILE A 165 -22.59 3.90 4.10
CA ILE A 165 -22.71 4.15 2.66
C ILE A 165 -22.58 2.87 1.86
N LEU A 166 -21.61 2.01 2.23
CA LEU A 166 -21.28 0.83 1.43
C LEU A 166 -21.09 -0.38 2.34
N TYR A 167 -21.75 -1.49 1.99
CA TYR A 167 -21.65 -2.77 2.70
C TYR A 167 -20.79 -3.76 1.95
N PHE A 168 -19.87 -4.41 2.68
CA PHE A 168 -19.04 -5.50 2.19
C PHE A 168 -19.28 -6.75 3.03
N PRO A 169 -19.82 -7.85 2.47
CA PRO A 169 -19.94 -9.11 3.18
C PRO A 169 -18.58 -9.62 3.67
N LYS A 170 -17.57 -9.52 2.80
CA LYS A 170 -16.17 -9.81 3.08
C LYS A 170 -15.30 -8.99 2.13
N PHE A 171 -14.29 -8.31 2.66
CA PHE A 171 -13.22 -7.77 1.85
C PHE A 171 -11.90 -7.91 2.59
N PHE A 172 -10.81 -7.79 1.89
CA PHE A 172 -9.48 -7.82 2.48
C PHE A 172 -8.56 -6.82 1.78
N HIS A 173 -7.54 -6.41 2.49
CA HIS A 173 -6.40 -5.70 1.94
C HIS A 173 -5.10 -6.25 2.53
N PRO A 174 -3.96 -6.07 1.84
CA PRO A 174 -2.67 -6.44 2.37
C PRO A 174 -2.38 -5.79 3.71
N ASP A 175 -1.62 -6.48 4.56
CA ASP A 175 -0.98 -5.86 5.70
C ASP A 175 -0.06 -4.73 5.20
N PRO A 176 -0.12 -3.53 5.80
CA PRO A 176 0.69 -2.39 5.35
C PRO A 176 2.21 -2.61 5.40
N THR A 177 2.69 -3.62 6.13
CA THR A 177 4.12 -4.00 6.13
C THR A 177 4.58 -4.61 4.82
N ILE A 178 3.64 -5.01 3.95
CA ILE A 178 3.94 -5.58 2.64
C ILE A 178 4.05 -4.46 1.61
N LYS A 179 5.24 -4.28 1.07
CA LYS A 179 5.51 -3.26 0.06
C LYS A 179 4.78 -3.49 -1.26
N ARG A 180 4.54 -4.77 -1.65
CA ARG A 180 3.87 -5.13 -2.92
C ARG A 180 3.02 -6.39 -2.75
N GLN A 181 1.71 -6.27 -2.96
CA GLN A 181 0.78 -7.40 -2.96
C GLN A 181 -0.34 -7.16 -3.97
N SER A 182 -0.76 -8.24 -4.63
CA SER A 182 -1.91 -8.21 -5.55
C SER A 182 -3.20 -7.90 -4.81
N GLY A 183 -4.04 -7.05 -5.40
CA GLY A 183 -5.32 -6.68 -4.83
C GLY A 183 -6.00 -5.53 -5.56
N PHE A 184 -7.24 -5.26 -5.19
CA PHE A 184 -7.97 -4.09 -5.69
C PHE A 184 -7.37 -2.81 -5.10
N LEU A 185 -7.12 -1.84 -5.96
CA LEU A 185 -6.76 -0.49 -5.57
C LEU A 185 -8.02 0.33 -5.25
N ILE A 186 -7.83 1.52 -4.72
CA ILE A 186 -8.95 2.39 -4.33
C ILE A 186 -9.79 2.72 -5.56
N PRO A 187 -11.09 2.38 -5.57
CA PRO A 187 -11.99 2.74 -6.65
C PRO A 187 -12.12 4.26 -6.77
N SER A 188 -12.35 4.74 -7.97
CA SER A 188 -12.54 6.17 -8.22
C SER A 188 -13.72 6.44 -9.15
N ILE A 189 -14.38 7.58 -8.92
CA ILE A 189 -15.39 8.12 -9.83
C ILE A 189 -14.71 9.23 -10.61
N LEU A 190 -14.76 9.11 -11.94
CA LEU A 190 -14.18 10.08 -12.86
C LEU A 190 -15.31 10.73 -13.65
N SER A 191 -15.28 12.06 -13.76
CA SER A 191 -16.21 12.84 -14.56
C SER A 191 -15.50 13.41 -15.79
N SER A 192 -16.11 13.27 -16.94
CA SER A 192 -15.65 13.86 -18.18
C SER A 192 -16.81 14.60 -18.85
N THR A 193 -16.54 15.79 -19.38
CA THR A 193 -17.52 16.58 -20.13
C THR A 193 -17.96 15.89 -21.42
N ASN A 194 -17.09 15.08 -22.02
CA ASN A 194 -17.34 14.42 -23.30
C ASN A 194 -17.88 12.99 -23.16
N SER A 195 -17.46 12.24 -22.16
CA SER A 195 -17.79 10.82 -22.00
C SER A 195 -18.69 10.55 -20.79
N GLY A 196 -19.06 11.59 -20.03
CA GLY A 196 -19.88 11.47 -18.83
C GLY A 196 -19.14 10.91 -17.62
N ASN A 197 -19.91 10.51 -16.61
CA ASN A 197 -19.38 9.93 -15.39
C ASN A 197 -19.03 8.45 -15.58
N SER A 198 -17.97 8.01 -14.93
CA SER A 198 -17.50 6.63 -14.98
C SER A 198 -16.98 6.17 -13.63
N PHE A 199 -17.08 4.87 -13.39
CA PHE A 199 -16.57 4.20 -12.21
C PHE A 199 -15.37 3.32 -12.62
N ASN A 200 -14.23 3.51 -11.92
CA ASN A 200 -12.99 2.80 -12.18
C ASN A 200 -12.63 1.94 -10.96
N ILE A 201 -12.32 0.67 -11.19
CA ILE A 201 -11.92 -0.29 -10.13
C ILE A 201 -10.60 -0.95 -10.54
N PRO A 202 -9.45 -0.34 -10.26
CA PRO A 202 -8.17 -0.92 -10.64
C PRO A 202 -7.85 -2.17 -9.81
N TYR A 203 -7.23 -3.15 -10.45
CA TYR A 203 -6.67 -4.34 -9.82
C TYR A 203 -5.17 -4.41 -10.11
N PHE A 204 -4.38 -4.38 -9.07
CA PHE A 204 -2.93 -4.54 -9.14
C PHE A 204 -2.54 -5.99 -8.96
N ASN A 205 -1.72 -6.53 -9.84
CA ASN A 205 -1.25 -7.91 -9.80
C ASN A 205 0.27 -7.97 -9.78
N VAL A 206 0.83 -8.52 -8.72
CA VAL A 206 2.26 -8.84 -8.61
C VAL A 206 2.50 -10.16 -9.34
N ILE A 207 3.25 -10.11 -10.44
CA ILE A 207 3.62 -11.31 -11.22
C ILE A 207 4.88 -11.93 -10.61
N ALA A 208 5.86 -11.10 -10.27
CA ALA A 208 7.12 -11.47 -9.61
C ALA A 208 7.65 -10.26 -8.84
N ASP A 209 8.76 -10.43 -8.09
CA ASP A 209 9.37 -9.35 -7.31
C ASP A 209 9.75 -8.13 -8.17
N ASN A 210 10.04 -8.37 -9.44
CA ASN A 210 10.47 -7.37 -10.41
C ASN A 210 9.46 -7.09 -11.53
N LYS A 211 8.24 -7.66 -11.46
CA LYS A 211 7.21 -7.55 -12.50
C LYS A 211 5.84 -7.36 -11.89
N ASP A 212 5.07 -6.44 -12.42
CA ASP A 212 3.67 -6.23 -12.05
C ASP A 212 2.81 -5.80 -13.24
N PHE A 213 1.51 -5.87 -13.01
CA PHE A 213 0.50 -5.54 -13.99
C PHE A 213 -0.70 -4.91 -13.29
N THR A 214 -1.17 -3.77 -13.78
CA THR A 214 -2.37 -3.11 -13.29
C THR A 214 -3.45 -3.13 -14.34
N LEU A 215 -4.59 -3.74 -14.02
CA LEU A 215 -5.79 -3.74 -14.84
C LEU A 215 -6.77 -2.72 -14.30
N SER A 216 -7.18 -1.74 -15.10
CA SER A 216 -8.06 -0.63 -14.71
C SER A 216 -9.32 -0.59 -15.58
N PRO A 217 -10.32 -1.45 -15.30
CA PRO A 217 -11.61 -1.39 -15.97
C PRO A 217 -12.38 -0.14 -15.54
N ARG A 218 -12.90 0.61 -16.52
CA ARG A 218 -13.72 1.79 -16.33
C ARG A 218 -15.08 1.58 -16.99
N ILE A 219 -16.14 1.68 -16.21
CA ILE A 219 -17.53 1.52 -16.63
C ILE A 219 -18.17 2.90 -16.64
N PHE A 220 -18.67 3.33 -17.78
CA PHE A 220 -19.39 4.61 -17.94
C PHE A 220 -20.89 4.42 -17.67
N PHE A 221 -21.55 5.44 -17.17
CA PHE A 221 -22.98 5.37 -16.87
C PHE A 221 -23.88 5.32 -18.12
N ASN A 222 -23.31 5.58 -19.29
CA ASN A 222 -23.94 5.39 -20.59
C ASN A 222 -23.71 3.99 -21.21
N ASN A 223 -23.24 3.01 -20.42
CA ASN A 223 -22.89 1.64 -20.80
C ASN A 223 -21.63 1.48 -21.68
N ASP A 224 -20.89 2.55 -21.94
CA ASP A 224 -19.56 2.42 -22.55
C ASP A 224 -18.60 1.70 -21.58
N PHE A 225 -17.60 1.05 -22.15
CA PHE A 225 -16.58 0.35 -21.41
C PHE A 225 -15.19 0.74 -21.93
N LEU A 226 -14.28 1.06 -21.00
CA LEU A 226 -12.88 1.28 -21.26
C LEU A 226 -12.05 0.36 -20.35
N ILE A 227 -11.03 -0.25 -20.92
CA ILE A 227 -10.02 -1.01 -20.16
C ILE A 227 -8.66 -0.37 -20.39
N GLN A 228 -7.96 -0.10 -19.30
CA GLN A 228 -6.56 0.36 -19.34
C GLN A 228 -5.70 -0.65 -18.60
N ASN A 229 -4.48 -0.89 -19.13
CA ASN A 229 -3.55 -1.85 -18.58
C ASN A 229 -2.17 -1.23 -18.54
N GLU A 230 -1.49 -1.34 -17.41
CA GLU A 230 -0.10 -0.99 -17.23
C GLU A 230 0.70 -2.23 -16.87
N TYR A 231 1.80 -2.48 -17.56
CA TYR A 231 2.77 -3.53 -17.24
C TYR A 231 4.11 -2.90 -16.95
N ARG A 232 4.78 -3.35 -15.90
CA ARG A 232 6.11 -2.89 -15.50
C ARG A 232 7.02 -4.07 -15.23
N GLN A 233 8.29 -3.93 -15.65
CA GLN A 233 9.35 -4.87 -15.40
C GLN A 233 10.65 -4.13 -15.15
N VAL A 234 11.36 -4.49 -14.09
CA VAL A 234 12.67 -3.93 -13.74
C VAL A 234 13.63 -5.08 -13.50
N GLU A 235 14.73 -5.08 -14.25
CA GLU A 235 15.83 -6.05 -14.10
C GLU A 235 17.16 -5.30 -14.05
N LYS A 236 18.25 -5.98 -13.70
CA LYS A 236 19.58 -5.34 -13.67
C LYS A 236 19.96 -4.69 -15.01
N SER A 237 19.51 -5.28 -16.12
CA SER A 237 19.83 -4.85 -17.49
C SER A 237 18.63 -4.31 -18.27
N LEU A 238 17.45 -4.18 -17.63
CA LEU A 238 16.22 -3.81 -18.34
C LEU A 238 15.26 -3.08 -17.42
N ASP A 239 14.83 -1.89 -17.83
CA ASP A 239 13.63 -1.22 -17.31
C ASP A 239 12.61 -1.15 -18.43
N HIS A 240 11.39 -1.62 -18.14
CA HIS A 240 10.31 -1.66 -19.11
C HIS A 240 8.98 -1.26 -18.49
N ILE A 241 8.25 -0.38 -19.17
CA ILE A 241 6.87 -0.01 -18.85
C ILE A 241 6.06 0.05 -20.14
N THR A 242 4.88 -0.54 -20.12
CA THR A 242 3.91 -0.45 -21.23
C THR A 242 2.55 -0.11 -20.65
N ASP A 243 1.89 0.89 -21.22
CA ASP A 243 0.52 1.28 -20.91
C ASP A 243 -0.30 1.27 -22.19
N PHE A 244 -1.42 0.59 -22.15
CA PHE A 244 -2.35 0.60 -23.28
C PHE A 244 -3.78 0.63 -22.78
N SER A 245 -4.65 1.28 -23.54
CA SER A 245 -6.08 1.26 -23.30
C SER A 245 -6.89 1.03 -24.56
N PHE A 246 -8.08 0.51 -24.32
CA PHE A 246 -9.06 0.27 -25.36
C PHE A 246 -10.44 0.69 -24.86
N LYS A 247 -11.14 1.53 -25.62
CA LYS A 247 -12.54 1.91 -25.40
C LYS A 247 -13.36 1.43 -26.58
N LYS A 248 -14.39 0.64 -26.32
CA LYS A 248 -15.39 0.25 -27.30
C LYS A 248 -16.53 1.28 -27.31
N LEU A 249 -16.89 1.75 -28.48
CA LEU A 249 -18.06 2.56 -28.77
C LEU A 249 -18.98 1.75 -29.71
N ASP A 250 -20.26 2.16 -29.87
CA ASP A 250 -21.23 1.39 -30.66
C ASP A 250 -20.74 1.08 -32.10
N ASN A 251 -20.12 2.05 -32.79
CA ASN A 251 -19.69 1.90 -34.18
C ASN A 251 -18.18 2.09 -34.41
N SER A 252 -17.39 2.23 -33.33
CA SER A 252 -15.94 2.48 -33.44
C SER A 252 -15.22 2.02 -32.20
N SER A 253 -13.91 2.09 -32.24
CA SER A 253 -13.08 1.88 -31.07
C SER A 253 -11.99 2.95 -30.98
N LYS A 254 -11.58 3.27 -29.80
CA LYS A 254 -10.44 4.14 -29.50
C LYS A 254 -9.43 3.43 -28.64
N SER A 255 -8.17 3.69 -28.89
CA SER A 255 -7.08 3.04 -28.14
C SER A 255 -5.85 3.94 -28.07
N HIS A 256 -5.00 3.66 -27.11
CA HIS A 256 -3.62 4.13 -27.09
C HIS A 256 -2.69 2.95 -26.76
N PHE A 257 -1.44 3.09 -27.15
CA PHE A 257 -0.35 2.21 -26.83
C PHE A 257 0.91 3.04 -26.57
N PHE A 258 1.43 2.98 -25.36
CA PHE A 258 2.67 3.62 -24.95
C PHE A 258 3.60 2.57 -24.36
N SER A 259 4.88 2.64 -24.70
CA SER A 259 5.87 1.70 -24.22
C SER A 259 7.24 2.40 -24.14
N ASN A 260 7.88 2.30 -22.99
CA ASN A 260 9.25 2.72 -22.81
C ASN A 260 10.07 1.51 -22.36
N THR A 261 11.21 1.28 -23.01
CA THR A 261 12.14 0.20 -22.71
C THR A 261 13.55 0.75 -22.70
N LYS A 262 14.21 0.62 -21.56
CA LYS A 262 15.62 0.98 -21.39
C LYS A 262 16.43 -0.28 -21.12
N ILE A 263 17.44 -0.53 -21.95
CA ILE A 263 18.32 -1.69 -21.88
C ILE A 263 19.72 -1.20 -21.51
N PHE A 264 20.26 -1.70 -20.42
CA PHE A 264 21.59 -1.37 -19.92
C PHE A 264 22.57 -2.45 -20.33
N PHE A 265 23.72 -2.03 -20.86
CA PHE A 265 24.78 -2.94 -21.26
C PHE A 265 25.90 -2.93 -20.22
N ASP A 266 26.40 -4.13 -19.89
CA ASP A 266 27.58 -4.29 -19.03
C ASP A 266 28.85 -4.12 -19.93
N THR A 267 29.39 -2.90 -19.94
CA THR A 267 30.54 -2.51 -20.76
C THR A 267 31.62 -1.90 -19.87
N SER A 268 32.76 -1.57 -20.46
CA SER A 268 33.83 -0.82 -19.76
C SER A 268 33.49 0.67 -19.53
N PHE A 269 32.42 1.16 -20.07
CA PHE A 269 31.92 2.52 -19.83
C PHE A 269 31.07 2.58 -18.54
N GLU A 270 31.01 3.74 -17.92
CA GLU A 270 30.18 3.92 -16.70
C GLU A 270 28.69 3.68 -16.98
N ASN A 271 28.21 4.21 -18.10
CA ASN A 271 26.88 3.95 -18.59
C ASN A 271 26.91 3.62 -20.08
N SER A 272 26.13 2.62 -20.47
CA SER A 272 25.86 2.27 -21.84
C SER A 272 24.46 1.73 -21.93
N ASP A 273 23.56 2.46 -22.61
CA ASP A 273 22.17 2.09 -22.69
C ASP A 273 21.54 2.40 -24.05
N VAL A 274 20.51 1.61 -24.36
CA VAL A 274 19.55 1.88 -25.43
C VAL A 274 18.18 2.13 -24.82
N GLU A 275 17.56 3.23 -25.22
CA GLU A 275 16.20 3.55 -24.82
C GLU A 275 15.27 3.62 -26.05
N ILE A 276 14.15 2.89 -25.98
CA ILE A 276 13.13 2.83 -27.00
C ILE A 276 11.83 3.35 -26.39
N ASN A 277 11.30 4.43 -26.91
CA ASN A 277 10.00 4.98 -26.54
C ASN A 277 9.04 4.93 -27.72
N LEU A 278 7.86 4.35 -27.53
CA LEU A 278 6.83 4.25 -28.56
C LEU A 278 5.52 4.82 -28.00
N GLU A 279 4.98 5.83 -28.66
CA GLU A 279 3.71 6.44 -28.30
C GLU A 279 2.78 6.48 -29.49
N LYS A 280 1.59 5.91 -29.36
CA LYS A 280 0.57 5.91 -30.40
C LYS A 280 -0.82 6.00 -29.80
N THR A 281 -1.68 6.78 -30.47
CA THR A 281 -3.11 6.84 -30.22
C THR A 281 -3.91 6.67 -31.50
N SER A 282 -5.07 6.07 -31.41
CA SER A 282 -5.97 5.90 -32.57
C SER A 282 -6.76 7.16 -32.93
N ASN A 283 -6.81 8.14 -32.03
CA ASN A 283 -7.57 9.37 -32.19
C ASN A 283 -6.91 10.52 -31.42
N ASP A 284 -6.79 11.67 -32.04
CA ASP A 284 -6.06 12.85 -31.56
C ASP A 284 -6.61 13.41 -30.23
N THR A 285 -7.88 13.23 -29.94
CA THR A 285 -8.52 13.74 -28.72
C THR A 285 -8.70 12.67 -27.65
N TYR A 286 -8.33 11.40 -27.93
CA TYR A 286 -8.64 10.27 -27.05
C TYR A 286 -8.08 10.43 -25.65
N LEU A 287 -6.82 10.76 -25.50
CA LEU A 287 -6.16 10.89 -24.21
C LEU A 287 -6.85 11.94 -23.32
N LYS A 288 -7.14 13.10 -23.89
CA LYS A 288 -7.83 14.21 -23.20
C LYS A 288 -9.29 13.91 -22.93
N SER A 289 -10.02 13.41 -23.95
CA SER A 289 -11.47 13.17 -23.82
C SER A 289 -11.80 12.09 -22.80
N GLU A 290 -10.96 11.06 -22.67
CA GLU A 290 -11.14 9.99 -21.70
C GLU A 290 -10.38 10.22 -20.40
N ASN A 291 -9.63 11.32 -20.27
CA ASN A 291 -8.78 11.60 -19.12
C ASN A 291 -7.88 10.40 -18.80
N ILE A 292 -7.18 9.91 -19.83
CA ILE A 292 -6.20 8.83 -19.68
C ILE A 292 -5.01 9.37 -18.89
N LYS A 293 -4.67 8.71 -17.82
CA LYS A 293 -3.47 9.00 -17.01
C LYS A 293 -2.52 7.82 -17.15
N THR A 294 -1.30 8.11 -17.52
CA THR A 294 -0.22 7.12 -17.64
C THR A 294 1.06 7.68 -17.04
N ALA A 295 1.94 6.81 -16.60
CA ALA A 295 3.26 7.19 -16.08
C ALA A 295 4.23 7.61 -17.21
N LEU A 296 3.89 7.32 -18.48
CA LEU A 296 4.73 7.56 -19.66
C LEU A 296 4.45 8.88 -20.37
N ASP A 297 3.27 9.48 -20.17
CA ASP A 297 2.87 10.68 -20.88
C ASP A 297 3.10 11.93 -20.03
N ASN A 298 3.98 12.80 -20.52
CA ASN A 298 4.22 14.13 -19.97
C ASN A 298 3.41 15.22 -20.71
N SER A 299 2.86 14.93 -21.91
CA SER A 299 2.12 15.89 -22.74
C SER A 299 1.05 15.22 -23.57
N GLN A 300 -0.20 15.24 -23.11
CA GLN A 300 -1.36 14.72 -23.87
C GLN A 300 -1.62 15.42 -25.23
N SER A 301 -0.66 16.18 -25.72
CA SER A 301 -0.77 16.95 -26.96
C SER A 301 0.24 16.56 -28.01
N VAL A 302 1.40 16.05 -27.62
CA VAL A 302 2.48 15.67 -28.53
C VAL A 302 2.96 14.29 -28.16
N LEU A 303 2.86 13.33 -29.06
CA LEU A 303 3.42 12.00 -28.91
C LEU A 303 4.88 12.02 -29.37
N ASN A 304 5.74 11.37 -28.61
CA ASN A 304 7.17 11.29 -28.89
C ASN A 304 7.63 9.82 -28.96
N SER A 305 7.96 9.36 -30.15
CA SER A 305 8.54 8.02 -30.36
C SER A 305 10.00 8.14 -30.75
N TYR A 306 10.90 7.49 -30.01
CA TYR A 306 12.33 7.60 -30.25
C TYR A 306 13.08 6.30 -29.98
N LEU A 307 14.26 6.22 -30.57
CA LEU A 307 15.32 5.27 -30.25
C LEU A 307 16.59 6.06 -29.96
N ASN A 308 17.06 5.96 -28.74
CA ASN A 308 18.28 6.61 -28.27
C ASN A 308 19.33 5.55 -27.92
N TYR A 309 20.59 5.88 -28.18
CA TYR A 309 21.74 5.14 -27.70
C TYR A 309 22.70 6.10 -27.03
N SER A 310 23.03 5.82 -25.77
CA SER A 310 23.96 6.63 -24.99
C SER A 310 25.08 5.80 -24.43
N VAL A 311 26.30 6.36 -24.48
CA VAL A 311 27.51 5.80 -23.87
C VAL A 311 28.26 6.95 -23.22
N ASN A 312 28.57 6.84 -21.96
CA ASN A 312 29.41 7.82 -21.29
C ASN A 312 30.36 7.21 -20.25
N ASN A 313 31.43 7.93 -20.00
CA ASN A 313 32.30 7.83 -18.84
C ASN A 313 32.87 9.21 -18.51
N ASP A 314 33.78 9.32 -17.56
CA ASP A 314 34.35 10.60 -17.10
C ASP A 314 34.83 11.52 -18.22
N ASP A 315 35.42 10.95 -19.29
CA ASP A 315 36.08 11.71 -20.38
C ASP A 315 35.35 11.68 -21.72
N LEU A 316 34.32 10.82 -21.87
CA LEU A 316 33.68 10.56 -23.15
C LEU A 316 32.15 10.57 -23.02
N ASP A 317 31.53 11.30 -23.93
CA ASP A 317 30.08 11.32 -24.10
C ASP A 317 29.71 11.06 -25.56
N PHE A 318 28.93 10.01 -25.78
CA PHE A 318 28.34 9.71 -27.09
C PHE A 318 26.84 9.50 -26.97
N PHE A 319 26.11 10.21 -27.82
CA PHE A 319 24.63 10.10 -27.90
C PHE A 319 24.24 10.02 -29.36
N ALA A 320 23.31 9.10 -29.68
CA ALA A 320 22.70 8.96 -30.99
C ALA A 320 21.17 8.85 -30.83
N GLU A 321 20.43 9.53 -31.69
CA GLU A 321 18.96 9.60 -31.63
C GLU A 321 18.33 9.50 -33.01
N VAL A 322 17.20 8.78 -33.06
CA VAL A 322 16.17 8.89 -34.11
C VAL A 322 14.83 9.12 -33.40
N ALA A 323 14.09 10.16 -33.79
CA ALA A 323 12.82 10.47 -33.16
C ALA A 323 11.73 10.86 -34.17
N ALA A 324 10.48 10.60 -33.79
CA ALA A 324 9.29 11.02 -34.50
C ALA A 324 8.30 11.63 -33.51
N TYR A 325 7.87 12.85 -33.79
CA TYR A 325 6.88 13.58 -33.00
C TYR A 325 5.56 13.65 -33.76
N GLU A 326 4.44 13.42 -33.08
CA GLU A 326 3.10 13.59 -33.61
C GLU A 326 2.34 14.62 -32.76
N ASP A 327 2.06 15.83 -33.32
CA ASP A 327 1.28 16.86 -32.64
C ASP A 327 -0.23 16.58 -32.85
N LEU A 328 -0.88 16.15 -31.78
CA LEU A 328 -2.31 15.80 -31.75
C LEU A 328 -3.22 17.03 -31.83
N SER A 329 -2.70 18.25 -31.70
CA SER A 329 -3.46 19.49 -31.83
C SER A 329 -3.59 19.95 -33.29
N GLN A 330 -2.74 19.43 -34.17
CA GLN A 330 -2.71 19.81 -35.59
C GLN A 330 -3.66 18.95 -36.43
N ALA A 331 -4.26 19.58 -37.44
CA ALA A 331 -4.99 18.84 -38.48
C ALA A 331 -4.01 17.89 -39.22
N LYS A 332 -4.55 16.90 -39.97
CA LYS A 332 -3.74 15.93 -40.74
C LYS A 332 -3.00 16.57 -41.94
N ASN A 333 -2.19 17.58 -41.67
CA ASN A 333 -1.36 18.30 -42.65
C ASN A 333 0.12 17.94 -42.38
N SER A 334 1.02 18.46 -43.22
CA SER A 334 2.46 18.24 -43.17
C SER A 334 3.10 18.53 -41.80
N ASP A 335 2.54 19.47 -41.05
CA ASP A 335 3.09 19.92 -39.77
C ASP A 335 2.71 19.05 -38.58
N LYS A 336 1.84 18.04 -38.79
CA LYS A 336 1.46 17.09 -37.71
C LYS A 336 2.60 16.19 -37.28
N TYR A 337 3.50 15.85 -38.21
CA TYR A 337 4.61 14.94 -37.98
C TYR A 337 5.95 15.66 -38.17
N GLN A 338 6.79 15.55 -37.14
CA GLN A 338 8.17 16.04 -37.20
C GLN A 338 9.13 14.87 -36.93
N PHE A 339 10.24 14.83 -37.65
CA PHE A 339 11.19 13.75 -37.55
C PHE A 339 12.59 14.30 -37.23
N ILE A 340 13.26 13.69 -36.29
CA ILE A 340 14.70 13.79 -36.14
C ILE A 340 15.28 12.59 -36.90
N LEU A 341 15.96 12.86 -38.01
CA LEU A 341 16.76 11.87 -38.72
C LEU A 341 17.96 11.50 -37.82
N PRO A 342 18.67 10.38 -38.06
CA PRO A 342 19.78 10.00 -37.22
C PRO A 342 20.69 11.19 -36.93
N SER A 343 20.73 11.57 -35.66
CA SER A 343 21.62 12.61 -35.15
C SER A 343 22.54 12.00 -34.10
N PHE A 344 23.81 12.49 -34.05
CA PHE A 344 24.76 12.05 -33.04
C PHE A 344 25.57 13.23 -32.55
N SER A 345 25.82 13.18 -31.26
CA SER A 345 26.80 14.04 -30.62
C SER A 345 27.92 13.20 -30.01
N PHE A 346 29.12 13.72 -30.11
CA PHE A 346 30.29 13.12 -29.52
C PHE A 346 31.14 14.18 -28.86
N SER A 347 31.47 14.01 -27.61
CA SER A 347 32.42 14.85 -26.91
C SER A 347 33.46 14.03 -26.17
N LYS A 348 34.69 14.49 -26.17
CA LYS A 348 35.79 13.88 -25.44
C LYS A 348 36.67 14.99 -24.82
N LEU A 349 36.90 14.88 -23.51
CA LEU A 349 37.90 15.68 -22.83
C LEU A 349 39.30 15.19 -23.28
N LEU A 350 40.12 16.11 -23.67
CA LEU A 350 41.52 15.85 -24.01
C LEU A 350 42.39 16.37 -22.86
N ASP A 351 43.25 15.50 -22.31
CA ASP A 351 44.22 15.87 -21.30
C ASP A 351 45.27 16.87 -21.85
#